data_c66f6fb9ce7851daaee7ea01fa366996
#
_entry.id   c66f6fb9ce7851daaee7ea01fa366996
#
_cell.length_a   1.000
_cell.length_b   1.000
_cell.length_c   1.000
_cell.angle_alpha   90.00
_cell.angle_beta   90.00
_cell.angle_gamma   90.00
#
_symmetry.space_group_name_H-M   'P 1'
#
loop_
_entity.id
_entity.type
_entity.pdbx_description
1 polymer ?
#
loop_
_entity_poly.entity_id
_entity_poly.type
_entity_poly.pdbx_seq_one_letter_code
_entity_poly.pdbx_strand_id
1 'polypeptide(L)'
;MKDSNSTFSAKTIATIGMLCALAYVAMALIHVKLIPAAPFLTYDPKDAIIAIGGFLYGPVAAVVISVIVAFLEMITVSETGIIGMLMQVIATAAFVIPPSLLYKKHRTKKAAAMGLLLGTVSMTLLMILWNYILTPIYMGASRGDVAAMLVPIILPFNLLKAILNSLIILLIYKPIVNGLRKAGLVQVR
;
A
#
# COMPACT_ATOMS: atom_id res chain seq x y z
N MET A 1 27.89 27.43 -0.80
CA MET A 1 27.54 26.33 0.14
C MET A 1 26.19 25.78 -0.27
N LYS A 2 26.15 24.54 -0.73
CA LYS A 2 24.94 23.89 -1.21
C LYS A 2 24.33 23.21 0.01
N ASP A 3 23.24 23.76 0.54
CA ASP A 3 22.50 23.13 1.64
C ASP A 3 21.97 21.77 1.21
N SER A 4 22.70 20.71 1.61
CA SER A 4 22.45 19.31 1.23
C SER A 4 21.51 18.59 2.20
N ASN A 5 20.71 19.28 3.00
CA ASN A 5 19.98 18.65 4.12
C ASN A 5 18.45 18.70 4.09
N SER A 6 17.78 19.04 2.99
CA SER A 6 16.33 18.81 2.94
C SER A 6 16.01 17.61 2.05
N THR A 7 15.74 16.45 2.65
CA THR A 7 15.36 15.23 1.96
C THR A 7 14.04 15.40 1.17
N PHE A 8 13.23 16.41 1.50
CA PHE A 8 11.99 16.75 0.82
C PHE A 8 11.85 18.26 0.63
N SER A 9 11.72 18.70 -0.63
CA SER A 9 11.34 20.08 -0.93
C SER A 9 9.88 20.34 -0.54
N ALA A 10 9.47 21.62 -0.38
CA ALA A 10 8.08 21.99 -0.10
C ALA A 10 7.11 21.41 -1.15
N LYS A 11 7.50 21.37 -2.43
CA LYS A 11 6.71 20.72 -3.48
C LYS A 11 6.56 19.21 -3.27
N THR A 12 7.60 18.55 -2.83
CA THR A 12 7.56 17.10 -2.53
C THR A 12 6.62 16.82 -1.36
N ILE A 13 6.69 17.62 -0.30
CA ILE A 13 5.79 17.51 0.87
C ILE A 13 4.34 17.72 0.45
N ALA A 14 4.05 18.78 -0.33
CA ALA A 14 2.71 19.05 -0.85
C ALA A 14 2.19 17.90 -1.72
N THR A 15 3.03 17.30 -2.56
CA THR A 15 2.64 16.15 -3.40
C THR A 15 2.39 14.91 -2.55
N ILE A 16 3.21 14.65 -1.54
CA ILE A 16 3.00 13.54 -0.60
C ILE A 16 1.66 13.73 0.13
N GLY A 17 1.37 14.93 0.63
CA GLY A 17 0.09 15.25 1.26
C GLY A 17 -1.11 15.02 0.34
N MET A 18 -1.00 15.43 -0.92
CA MET A 18 -2.05 15.18 -1.92
C MET A 18 -2.23 13.69 -2.20
N LEU A 19 -1.15 12.92 -2.30
CA LEU A 19 -1.22 11.46 -2.48
C LEU A 19 -1.82 10.77 -1.24
N CYS A 20 -1.52 11.24 -0.02
CA CYS A 20 -2.18 10.76 1.19
C CYS A 20 -3.70 11.00 1.13
N ALA A 21 -4.12 12.21 0.75
CA ALA A 21 -5.54 12.55 0.63
C ALA A 21 -6.24 11.68 -0.44
N LEU A 22 -5.63 11.53 -1.62
CA LEU A 22 -6.17 10.67 -2.68
C LEU A 22 -6.26 9.21 -2.27
N ALA A 23 -5.22 8.67 -1.60
CA ALA A 23 -5.20 7.30 -1.12
C ALA A 23 -6.28 7.06 -0.05
N TYR A 24 -6.43 8.01 0.88
CA TYR A 24 -7.47 7.95 1.90
C TYR A 24 -8.88 8.01 1.29
N VAL A 25 -9.14 8.96 0.38
CA VAL A 25 -10.44 9.08 -0.29
C VAL A 25 -10.77 7.82 -1.10
N ALA A 26 -9.80 7.29 -1.84
CA ALA A 26 -9.99 6.04 -2.59
C ALA A 26 -10.34 4.86 -1.69
N MET A 27 -9.70 4.75 -0.52
CA MET A 27 -10.02 3.75 0.51
C MET A 27 -11.42 3.99 1.10
N ALA A 28 -11.75 5.23 1.46
CA ALA A 28 -13.03 5.55 2.08
C ALA A 28 -14.23 5.31 1.14
N LEU A 29 -14.04 5.53 -0.17
CA LEU A 29 -15.07 5.28 -1.17
C LEU A 29 -15.19 3.79 -1.58
N ILE A 30 -14.07 3.07 -1.56
CA ILE A 30 -13.99 1.66 -1.98
C ILE A 30 -13.41 0.85 -0.83
N HIS A 31 -14.27 0.41 0.07
CA HIS A 31 -13.93 -0.40 1.23
C HIS A 31 -14.82 -1.63 1.25
N VAL A 32 -14.36 -2.73 0.62
CA VAL A 32 -15.19 -3.89 0.31
C VAL A 32 -14.72 -5.13 1.09
N LYS A 33 -15.65 -5.74 1.83
CA LYS A 33 -15.44 -7.04 2.49
C LYS A 33 -15.66 -8.15 1.45
N LEU A 34 -14.61 -8.58 0.76
CA LEU A 34 -14.69 -9.55 -0.35
C LEU A 34 -15.04 -10.96 0.12
N ILE A 35 -14.69 -11.33 1.35
CA ILE A 35 -14.88 -12.66 1.90
C ILE A 35 -15.78 -12.57 3.14
N PRO A 36 -17.06 -12.97 3.04
CA PRO A 36 -17.99 -12.89 4.19
C PRO A 36 -17.53 -13.66 5.43
N ALA A 37 -16.82 -14.77 5.23
CA ALA A 37 -16.28 -15.59 6.32
C ALA A 37 -15.10 -14.92 7.07
N ALA A 38 -14.54 -13.85 6.53
CA ALA A 38 -13.44 -13.10 7.13
C ALA A 38 -13.67 -11.57 6.96
N PRO A 39 -14.64 -10.99 7.67
CA PRO A 39 -15.05 -9.60 7.50
C PRO A 39 -13.96 -8.57 7.87
N PHE A 40 -12.92 -9.01 8.58
CA PHE A 40 -11.74 -8.21 8.89
C PHE A 40 -10.79 -8.03 7.69
N LEU A 41 -10.94 -8.85 6.64
CA LEU A 41 -10.20 -8.73 5.39
C LEU A 41 -10.94 -7.83 4.43
N THR A 42 -10.52 -6.58 4.36
CA THR A 42 -11.12 -5.58 3.48
C THR A 42 -10.21 -5.22 2.32
N TYR A 43 -10.80 -5.18 1.13
CA TYR A 43 -10.15 -4.67 -0.08
C TYR A 43 -10.38 -3.18 -0.21
N ASP A 44 -9.33 -2.48 -0.56
CA ASP A 44 -9.30 -1.07 -0.93
C ASP A 44 -8.18 -0.79 -1.95
N PRO A 45 -8.30 0.26 -2.79
CA PRO A 45 -7.32 0.58 -3.81
C PRO A 45 -6.22 1.57 -3.35
N LYS A 46 -6.13 1.89 -2.05
CA LYS A 46 -5.15 2.88 -1.54
C LYS A 46 -3.71 2.52 -1.87
N ASP A 47 -3.37 1.22 -1.84
CA ASP A 47 -2.00 0.74 -2.09
C ASP A 47 -1.53 1.09 -3.51
N ALA A 48 -2.45 1.20 -4.47
CA ALA A 48 -2.12 1.63 -5.82
C ALA A 48 -1.64 3.08 -5.86
N ILE A 49 -2.27 3.97 -5.10
CA ILE A 49 -1.89 5.39 -5.03
C ILE A 49 -0.58 5.54 -4.24
N ILE A 50 -0.42 4.78 -3.17
CA ILE A 50 0.81 4.75 -2.36
C ILE A 50 2.00 4.29 -3.20
N ALA A 51 1.83 3.26 -4.04
CA ALA A 51 2.86 2.79 -4.96
C ALA A 51 3.28 3.86 -5.98
N ILE A 52 2.34 4.69 -6.47
CA ILE A 52 2.67 5.83 -7.34
C ILE A 52 3.56 6.83 -6.60
N GLY A 53 3.30 7.11 -5.32
CA GLY A 53 4.20 7.89 -4.48
C GLY A 53 5.59 7.29 -4.40
N GLY A 54 5.68 5.97 -4.28
CA GLY A 54 6.93 5.21 -4.31
C GLY A 54 7.67 5.31 -5.65
N PHE A 55 6.98 5.29 -6.77
CA PHE A 55 7.58 5.47 -8.09
C PHE A 55 8.11 6.88 -8.31
N LEU A 56 7.44 7.89 -7.76
CA LEU A 56 7.84 9.29 -7.90
C LEU A 56 9.02 9.67 -6.98
N TYR A 57 8.96 9.25 -5.72
CA TYR A 57 9.87 9.74 -4.67
C TYR A 57 10.68 8.62 -3.99
N GLY A 58 10.43 7.36 -4.34
CA GLY A 58 11.14 6.20 -3.80
C GLY A 58 10.44 5.57 -2.58
N PRO A 59 11.01 4.45 -2.07
CA PRO A 59 10.34 3.60 -1.08
C PRO A 59 10.07 4.31 0.26
N VAL A 60 10.93 5.24 0.67
CA VAL A 60 10.73 5.99 1.93
C VAL A 60 9.45 6.82 1.86
N ALA A 61 9.20 7.51 0.73
CA ALA A 61 7.97 8.28 0.56
C ALA A 61 6.74 7.37 0.57
N ALA A 62 6.79 6.19 -0.07
CA ALA A 62 5.71 5.23 -0.03
C ALA A 62 5.39 4.77 1.40
N VAL A 63 6.41 4.47 2.21
CA VAL A 63 6.21 4.08 3.61
C VAL A 63 5.62 5.23 4.43
N VAL A 64 6.08 6.46 4.24
CA VAL A 64 5.52 7.63 4.92
C VAL A 64 4.03 7.81 4.57
N ILE A 65 3.68 7.73 3.28
CA ILE A 65 2.27 7.81 2.85
C ILE A 65 1.46 6.66 3.48
N SER A 66 2.00 5.44 3.47
CA SER A 66 1.35 4.26 4.07
C SER A 66 1.03 4.47 5.55
N VAL A 67 1.99 4.97 6.34
CA VAL A 67 1.81 5.22 7.78
C VAL A 67 0.73 6.28 8.01
N ILE A 68 0.78 7.40 7.27
CA ILE A 68 -0.21 8.48 7.41
C ILE A 68 -1.60 7.97 7.05
N VAL A 69 -1.76 7.26 5.93
CA VAL A 69 -3.07 6.76 5.48
C VAL A 69 -3.61 5.69 6.42
N ALA A 70 -2.77 4.76 6.88
CA ALA A 70 -3.17 3.73 7.84
C ALA A 70 -3.57 4.32 9.20
N PHE A 71 -2.92 5.40 9.64
CA PHE A 71 -3.31 6.13 10.85
C PHE A 71 -4.67 6.80 10.67
N LEU A 72 -4.91 7.48 9.54
CA LEU A 72 -6.22 8.08 9.24
C LEU A 72 -7.32 7.02 9.16
N GLU A 73 -7.05 5.88 8.53
CA GLU A 73 -7.97 4.73 8.47
C GLU A 73 -8.29 4.21 9.87
N MET A 74 -7.28 4.07 10.74
CA MET A 74 -7.46 3.59 12.10
C MET A 74 -8.44 4.46 12.92
N ILE A 75 -8.38 5.78 12.78
CA ILE A 75 -9.23 6.69 13.55
C ILE A 75 -10.60 6.96 12.93
N THR A 76 -10.84 6.51 11.70
CA THR A 76 -12.09 6.82 10.97
C THR A 76 -12.96 5.60 10.68
N VAL A 77 -12.40 4.54 10.10
CA VAL A 77 -13.18 3.41 9.56
C VAL A 77 -12.74 2.03 10.04
N SER A 78 -11.56 1.92 10.68
CA SER A 78 -11.02 0.62 11.08
C SER A 78 -11.75 0.04 12.29
N GLU A 79 -12.19 -1.21 12.16
CA GLU A 79 -12.75 -2.01 13.24
C GLU A 79 -11.68 -2.76 14.06
N THR A 80 -10.41 -2.76 13.60
CA THR A 80 -9.31 -3.57 14.16
C THR A 80 -8.27 -2.74 14.95
N GLY A 81 -8.48 -1.42 15.03
CA GLY A 81 -7.66 -0.51 15.83
C GLY A 81 -6.16 -0.52 15.48
N ILE A 82 -5.31 -0.42 16.50
CA ILE A 82 -3.86 -0.33 16.34
C ILE A 82 -3.27 -1.58 15.65
N ILE A 83 -3.78 -2.78 15.96
CA ILE A 83 -3.30 -4.02 15.34
C ILE A 83 -3.58 -3.98 13.84
N GLY A 84 -4.77 -3.57 13.43
CA GLY A 84 -5.12 -3.39 12.03
C GLY A 84 -4.23 -2.35 11.33
N MET A 85 -3.97 -1.21 11.98
CA MET A 85 -3.06 -0.19 11.45
C MET A 85 -1.66 -0.77 11.20
N LEU A 86 -1.08 -1.49 12.16
CA LEU A 86 0.23 -2.12 12.00
C LEU A 86 0.24 -3.14 10.86
N MET A 87 -0.78 -3.99 10.79
CA MET A 87 -0.92 -4.97 9.71
C MET A 87 -1.03 -4.30 8.33
N GLN A 88 -1.78 -3.19 8.22
CA GLN A 88 -1.91 -2.42 6.99
C GLN A 88 -0.57 -1.80 6.57
N VAL A 89 0.16 -1.17 7.50
CA VAL A 89 1.49 -0.59 7.20
C VAL A 89 2.45 -1.66 6.71
N ILE A 90 2.48 -2.83 7.37
CA ILE A 90 3.35 -3.95 6.99
C ILE A 90 2.96 -4.50 5.61
N ALA A 91 1.67 -4.72 5.37
CA ALA A 91 1.16 -5.22 4.09
C ALA A 91 1.49 -4.26 2.94
N THR A 92 1.15 -2.98 3.11
CA THR A 92 1.42 -1.94 2.12
C THR A 92 2.93 -1.79 1.88
N ALA A 93 3.75 -1.74 2.93
CA ALA A 93 5.21 -1.65 2.79
C ALA A 93 5.79 -2.84 2.01
N ALA A 94 5.36 -4.07 2.33
CA ALA A 94 5.79 -5.27 1.62
C ALA A 94 5.40 -5.26 0.14
N PHE A 95 4.24 -4.67 -0.18
CA PHE A 95 3.76 -4.54 -1.55
C PHE A 95 4.49 -3.44 -2.33
N VAL A 96 4.70 -2.24 -1.73
CA VAL A 96 5.16 -1.06 -2.46
C VAL A 96 6.68 -0.87 -2.49
N ILE A 97 7.43 -1.44 -1.54
CA ILE A 97 8.89 -1.28 -1.48
C ILE A 97 9.58 -1.92 -2.69
N PRO A 98 9.33 -3.21 -3.05
CA PRO A 98 10.00 -3.83 -4.18
C PRO A 98 9.81 -3.08 -5.51
N PRO A 99 8.58 -2.70 -5.93
CA PRO A 99 8.39 -1.96 -7.16
C PRO A 99 9.00 -0.56 -7.11
N SER A 100 8.97 0.12 -5.95
CA SER A 100 9.60 1.44 -5.79
C SER A 100 11.11 1.39 -5.95
N LEU A 101 11.77 0.37 -5.40
CA LEU A 101 13.22 0.18 -5.53
C LEU A 101 13.63 -0.13 -6.97
N LEU A 102 12.94 -1.10 -7.61
CA LEU A 102 13.24 -1.48 -8.98
C LEU A 102 12.97 -0.33 -9.96
N TYR A 103 11.86 0.36 -9.79
CA TYR A 103 11.52 1.49 -10.65
C TYR A 103 12.46 2.68 -10.46
N LYS A 104 12.87 2.97 -9.21
CA LYS A 104 13.88 4.00 -8.93
C LYS A 104 15.21 3.72 -9.65
N LYS A 105 15.60 2.44 -9.74
CA LYS A 105 16.87 2.02 -10.38
C LYS A 105 16.80 2.06 -11.91
N HIS A 106 15.72 1.57 -12.51
CA HIS A 106 15.66 1.30 -13.95
C HIS A 106 14.68 2.19 -14.74
N ARG A 107 13.68 2.79 -14.09
CA ARG A 107 12.64 3.68 -14.67
C ARG A 107 11.95 3.15 -15.94
N THR A 108 11.78 1.83 -16.04
CA THR A 108 11.14 1.16 -17.16
C THR A 108 9.82 0.50 -16.75
N LYS A 109 8.91 0.31 -17.72
CA LYS A 109 7.66 -0.43 -17.48
C LYS A 109 7.94 -1.88 -17.04
N LYS A 110 8.99 -2.50 -17.58
CA LYS A 110 9.40 -3.87 -17.21
C LYS A 110 9.85 -3.93 -15.75
N ALA A 111 10.63 -2.93 -15.29
CA ALA A 111 11.05 -2.85 -13.88
C ALA A 111 9.85 -2.62 -12.94
N ALA A 112 8.88 -1.79 -13.35
CA ALA A 112 7.65 -1.60 -12.58
C ALA A 112 6.86 -2.91 -12.47
N ALA A 113 6.63 -3.62 -13.58
CA ALA A 113 5.89 -4.88 -13.61
C ALA A 113 6.59 -5.98 -12.78
N MET A 114 7.91 -6.15 -12.93
CA MET A 114 8.70 -7.09 -12.14
C MET A 114 8.65 -6.73 -10.65
N GLY A 115 8.73 -5.44 -10.33
CA GLY A 115 8.61 -4.95 -8.95
C GLY A 115 7.25 -5.25 -8.35
N LEU A 116 6.16 -5.04 -9.09
CA LEU A 116 4.80 -5.37 -8.67
C LEU A 116 4.62 -6.88 -8.43
N LEU A 117 5.21 -7.72 -9.28
CA LEU A 117 5.21 -9.17 -9.07
C LEU A 117 5.93 -9.53 -7.76
N LEU A 118 7.13 -8.98 -7.53
CA LEU A 118 7.88 -9.20 -6.29
C LEU A 118 7.11 -8.63 -5.07
N GLY A 119 6.49 -7.47 -5.20
CA GLY A 119 5.64 -6.88 -4.17
C GLY A 119 4.44 -7.75 -3.82
N THR A 120 3.79 -8.34 -4.83
CA THR A 120 2.69 -9.29 -4.65
C THR A 120 3.13 -10.51 -3.85
N VAL A 121 4.26 -11.11 -4.22
CA VAL A 121 4.82 -12.27 -3.49
C VAL A 121 5.22 -11.89 -2.07
N SER A 122 5.97 -10.79 -1.91
CA SER A 122 6.39 -10.29 -0.58
C SER A 122 5.22 -10.03 0.35
N MET A 123 4.21 -9.29 -0.11
CA MET A 123 3.02 -8.99 0.66
C MET A 123 2.29 -10.27 1.07
N THR A 124 2.05 -11.17 0.12
CA THR A 124 1.31 -12.40 0.38
C THR A 124 2.01 -13.27 1.41
N LEU A 125 3.31 -13.51 1.27
CA LEU A 125 4.09 -14.32 2.22
C LEU A 125 4.13 -13.67 3.61
N LEU A 126 4.38 -12.36 3.65
CA LEU A 126 4.46 -11.64 4.92
C LEU A 126 3.10 -11.61 5.63
N MET A 127 2.01 -11.44 4.89
CA MET A 127 0.65 -11.43 5.47
C MET A 127 0.19 -12.81 5.94
N ILE A 128 0.65 -13.91 5.34
CA ILE A 128 0.45 -15.25 5.91
C ILE A 128 1.10 -15.33 7.30
N LEU A 129 2.35 -14.91 7.42
CA LEU A 129 3.08 -14.92 8.69
C LEU A 129 2.42 -14.02 9.75
N TRP A 130 2.13 -12.76 9.38
CA TRP A 130 1.57 -11.79 10.32
C TRP A 130 0.13 -12.12 10.73
N ASN A 131 -0.69 -12.65 9.84
CA ASN A 131 -2.01 -13.15 10.23
C ASN A 131 -1.91 -14.32 11.21
N TYR A 132 -0.98 -15.26 11.01
CA TYR A 132 -0.78 -16.35 11.95
C TYR A 132 -0.39 -15.87 13.35
N ILE A 133 0.35 -14.75 13.45
CA ILE A 133 0.81 -14.19 14.74
C ILE A 133 -0.24 -13.28 15.38
N LEU A 134 -0.79 -12.33 14.61
CA LEU A 134 -1.59 -11.24 15.16
C LEU A 134 -3.11 -11.48 15.13
N THR A 135 -3.61 -12.25 14.16
CA THR A 135 -5.06 -12.51 14.05
C THR A 135 -5.63 -13.23 15.28
N PRO A 136 -4.95 -14.21 15.90
CA PRO A 136 -5.42 -14.81 17.15
C PRO A 136 -5.60 -13.79 18.28
N ILE A 137 -4.72 -12.78 18.33
CA ILE A 137 -4.70 -11.78 19.42
C ILE A 137 -5.95 -10.89 19.37
N TYR A 138 -6.29 -10.36 18.18
CA TYR A 138 -7.42 -9.43 18.08
C TYR A 138 -8.77 -10.13 17.93
N MET A 139 -8.80 -11.36 17.39
CA MET A 139 -10.03 -12.15 17.26
C MET A 139 -10.36 -12.96 18.52
N GLY A 140 -9.40 -13.14 19.44
CA GLY A 140 -9.56 -14.08 20.55
C GLY A 140 -9.70 -15.55 20.11
N ALA A 141 -9.24 -15.89 18.89
CA ALA A 141 -9.31 -17.22 18.30
C ALA A 141 -8.09 -18.07 18.65
N SER A 142 -8.21 -19.40 18.54
CA SER A 142 -7.04 -20.24 18.69
C SER A 142 -6.09 -20.12 17.48
N ARG A 143 -4.79 -20.38 17.68
CA ARG A 143 -3.83 -20.41 16.57
C ARG A 143 -4.17 -21.50 15.55
N GLY A 144 -4.80 -22.59 15.96
CA GLY A 144 -5.26 -23.66 15.08
C GLY A 144 -6.34 -23.19 14.12
N ASP A 145 -7.33 -22.43 14.63
CA ASP A 145 -8.42 -21.89 13.80
C ASP A 145 -7.86 -20.91 12.75
N VAL A 146 -6.95 -20.03 13.16
CA VAL A 146 -6.31 -19.10 12.22
C VAL A 146 -5.44 -19.83 11.21
N ALA A 147 -4.70 -20.88 11.62
CA ALA A 147 -3.89 -21.69 10.71
C ALA A 147 -4.76 -22.35 9.63
N ALA A 148 -5.96 -22.82 10.00
CA ALA A 148 -6.91 -23.39 9.05
C ALA A 148 -7.44 -22.37 8.03
N MET A 149 -7.42 -21.05 8.34
CA MET A 149 -7.84 -19.97 7.46
C MET A 149 -6.71 -19.48 6.53
N LEU A 150 -5.44 -19.77 6.81
CA LEU A 150 -4.31 -19.21 6.07
C LEU A 150 -4.37 -19.54 4.58
N VAL A 151 -4.55 -20.81 4.23
CA VAL A 151 -4.53 -21.25 2.83
C VAL A 151 -5.85 -20.96 2.12
N PRO A 152 -7.05 -21.29 2.67
CA PRO A 152 -8.31 -21.11 1.94
C PRO A 152 -8.80 -19.66 1.91
N ILE A 153 -8.40 -18.80 2.83
CA ILE A 153 -8.95 -17.44 2.98
C ILE A 153 -7.87 -16.37 2.84
N ILE A 154 -6.84 -16.39 3.70
CA ILE A 154 -5.87 -15.30 3.83
C ILE A 154 -4.97 -15.23 2.60
N LEU A 155 -4.48 -16.36 2.11
CA LEU A 155 -3.63 -16.43 0.91
C LEU A 155 -4.37 -15.89 -0.34
N PRO A 156 -5.55 -16.40 -0.74
CA PRO A 156 -6.23 -15.92 -1.94
C PRO A 156 -6.67 -14.46 -1.81
N PHE A 157 -7.05 -14.00 -0.61
CA PHE A 157 -7.38 -12.60 -0.38
C PHE A 157 -6.18 -11.67 -0.67
N ASN A 158 -5.01 -11.96 -0.09
CA ASN A 158 -3.81 -11.11 -0.28
C ASN A 158 -3.31 -11.15 -1.72
N LEU A 159 -3.36 -12.31 -2.39
CA LEU A 159 -3.07 -12.41 -3.82
C LEU A 159 -4.02 -11.54 -4.65
N LEU A 160 -5.32 -11.67 -4.41
CA LEU A 160 -6.33 -10.89 -5.12
C LEU A 160 -6.16 -9.39 -4.88
N LYS A 161 -5.97 -8.96 -3.62
CA LYS A 161 -5.73 -7.56 -3.25
C LYS A 161 -4.49 -7.01 -3.98
N ALA A 162 -3.38 -7.73 -3.98
CA ALA A 162 -2.16 -7.29 -4.62
C ALA A 162 -2.28 -7.26 -6.16
N ILE A 163 -2.93 -8.24 -6.78
CA ILE A 163 -3.17 -8.28 -8.23
C ILE A 163 -4.06 -7.12 -8.66
N LEU A 164 -5.19 -6.90 -7.98
CA LEU A 164 -6.10 -5.80 -8.29
C LEU A 164 -5.39 -4.44 -8.15
N ASN A 165 -4.65 -4.22 -7.06
CA ASN A 165 -3.87 -3.00 -6.90
C ASN A 165 -2.79 -2.85 -7.98
N SER A 166 -2.12 -3.93 -8.39
CA SER A 166 -1.15 -3.90 -9.49
C SER A 166 -1.78 -3.49 -10.82
N LEU A 167 -2.96 -4.03 -11.14
CA LEU A 167 -3.72 -3.64 -12.34
C LEU A 167 -4.12 -2.16 -12.28
N ILE A 168 -4.64 -1.70 -11.15
CA ILE A 168 -5.00 -0.30 -10.94
C ILE A 168 -3.78 0.60 -11.13
N ILE A 169 -2.62 0.27 -10.57
CA ILE A 169 -1.38 1.04 -10.76
C ILE A 169 -1.07 1.22 -12.24
N LEU A 170 -1.13 0.14 -13.03
CA LEU A 170 -0.83 0.19 -14.45
C LEU A 170 -1.80 1.10 -15.23
N LEU A 171 -3.05 1.17 -14.80
CA LEU A 171 -4.10 1.99 -15.42
C LEU A 171 -3.99 3.47 -15.00
N ILE A 172 -3.83 3.76 -13.70
CA ILE A 172 -3.95 5.12 -13.16
C ILE A 172 -2.61 5.87 -13.05
N TYR A 173 -1.47 5.19 -13.19
CA TYR A 173 -0.15 5.83 -13.08
C TYR A 173 -0.02 7.07 -14.00
N LYS A 174 -0.33 6.91 -15.29
CA LYS A 174 -0.21 8.01 -16.26
C LYS A 174 -1.16 9.17 -15.97
N PRO A 175 -2.49 8.96 -15.77
CA PRO A 175 -3.41 10.02 -15.39
C PRO A 175 -2.98 10.81 -14.16
N ILE A 176 -2.61 10.11 -13.07
CA ILE A 176 -2.19 10.76 -11.82
C ILE A 176 -0.91 11.59 -12.04
N VAL A 177 0.13 10.99 -12.64
CA VAL A 177 1.40 11.70 -12.87
C VAL A 177 1.21 12.91 -13.78
N ASN A 178 0.37 12.81 -14.81
CA ASN A 178 0.06 13.93 -15.70
C ASN A 178 -0.73 15.03 -14.97
N GLY A 179 -1.67 14.69 -14.10
CA GLY A 179 -2.38 15.63 -13.23
C GLY A 179 -1.44 16.39 -12.30
N LEU A 180 -0.57 15.68 -11.61
CA LEU A 180 0.45 16.26 -10.72
C LEU A 180 1.43 17.18 -11.47
N ARG A 181 1.80 16.82 -12.72
CA ARG A 181 2.65 17.64 -13.58
C ARG A 181 1.93 18.92 -14.00
N LYS A 182 0.67 18.86 -14.43
CA LYS A 182 -0.13 20.05 -14.75
C LYS A 182 -0.29 21.00 -13.58
N ALA A 183 -0.39 20.45 -12.36
CA ALA A 183 -0.43 21.21 -11.12
C ALA A 183 0.96 21.79 -10.70
N GLY A 184 2.03 21.57 -11.47
CA GLY A 184 3.38 22.05 -11.16
C GLY A 184 4.06 21.36 -9.97
N LEU A 185 3.49 20.24 -9.49
CA LEU A 185 3.95 19.53 -8.30
C LEU A 185 5.07 18.53 -8.58
N VAL A 186 5.12 17.98 -9.80
CA VAL A 186 6.11 16.97 -10.20
C VAL A 186 6.81 17.40 -11.48
N GLN A 187 8.15 17.38 -11.45
CA GLN A 187 8.99 17.43 -12.64
C GLN A 187 9.50 16.02 -12.91
N VAL A 188 8.99 15.36 -13.93
CA VAL A 188 9.52 14.06 -14.38
C VAL A 188 10.72 14.34 -15.29
N ARG A 189 11.89 13.98 -14.80
CA ARG A 189 13.12 13.90 -15.61
C ARG A 189 13.07 12.71 -16.54
#